data_131b227a56ca072200e46caa6c43a55f
#
_entry.id   131b227a56ca072200e46caa6c43a55f
#
_cell.length_a   1.000
_cell.length_b   1.000
_cell.length_c   1.000
_cell.angle_alpha   90.00
_cell.angle_beta   90.00
_cell.angle_gamma   90.00
#
_symmetry.space_group_name_H-M   'P 1'
#
loop_
_entity.id
_entity.type
_entity.pdbx_description
1 polymer ?
#
loop_
_entity_poly.entity_id
_entity_poly.type
_entity_poly.pdbx_seq_one_letter_code
_entity_poly.pdbx_strand_id
1 'polypeptide(L)'
;MPAIDILIAFVLTTAAFAFIPGPAMLYAAARTMAGGRKAGLMAVLGIHIGAYAHILAAAAGLSVLFHAVPVLYAAVKLAGAAYLVWLGISLFRAKEVLQGDLKPKTEKTARKAFLQSIGVEVLNPKTAIFFMAFLPQFIDSAAQFPIWMQLAILGVIVNVIFTLADIVCVLLAGLIVSRLKQSSTAQRLVQRTGGVVLVGLGTHLALQKS
;
A
#
# COMPACT_ATOMS: atom_id res chain seq x y z
N MET A 1 18.72 11.87 7.24
CA MET A 1 17.32 11.99 6.79
C MET A 1 17.28 12.84 5.55
N PRO A 2 16.42 12.54 4.57
CA PRO A 2 16.26 13.36 3.37
C PRO A 2 15.91 14.82 3.69
N ALA A 3 16.12 15.72 2.73
CA ALA A 3 15.71 17.12 2.84
C ALA A 3 14.19 17.25 2.99
N ILE A 4 13.72 18.35 3.56
CA ILE A 4 12.30 18.53 3.92
C ILE A 4 11.36 18.51 2.72
N ASP A 5 11.78 19.02 1.58
CA ASP A 5 11.06 18.98 0.30
C ASP A 5 10.84 17.54 -0.19
N ILE A 6 11.87 16.69 -0.05
CA ILE A 6 11.79 15.25 -0.37
C ILE A 6 10.82 14.55 0.57
N LEU A 7 10.85 14.88 1.86
CA LEU A 7 9.91 14.31 2.84
C LEU A 7 8.47 14.75 2.57
N ILE A 8 8.24 15.99 2.16
CA ILE A 8 6.91 16.47 1.76
C ILE A 8 6.43 15.68 0.54
N ALA A 9 7.25 15.53 -0.50
CA ALA A 9 6.91 14.72 -1.68
C ALA A 9 6.61 13.27 -1.31
N PHE A 10 7.39 12.68 -0.39
CA PHE A 10 7.16 11.33 0.15
C PHE A 10 5.79 11.20 0.82
N VAL A 11 5.46 12.12 1.73
CA VAL A 11 4.18 12.08 2.46
C VAL A 11 2.99 12.25 1.51
N LEU A 12 3.05 13.22 0.59
CA LEU A 12 1.98 13.47 -0.38
C LEU A 12 1.76 12.28 -1.30
N THR A 13 2.84 11.69 -1.81
CA THR A 13 2.77 10.52 -2.69
C THR A 13 2.26 9.29 -1.94
N THR A 14 2.76 9.07 -0.71
CA THR A 14 2.28 7.98 0.15
C THR A 14 0.80 8.13 0.46
N ALA A 15 0.34 9.35 0.78
CA ALA A 15 -1.07 9.62 1.03
C ALA A 15 -1.93 9.35 -0.21
N ALA A 16 -1.50 9.81 -1.38
CA ALA A 16 -2.21 9.50 -2.63
C ALA A 16 -2.30 7.99 -2.89
N PHE A 17 -1.20 7.27 -2.68
CA PHE A 17 -1.14 5.83 -2.86
C PHE A 17 -1.99 5.06 -1.83
N ALA A 18 -2.10 5.55 -0.60
CA ALA A 18 -2.90 4.94 0.46
C ALA A 18 -4.37 4.79 0.06
N PHE A 19 -4.94 5.77 -0.66
CA PHE A 19 -6.33 5.73 -1.12
C PHE A 19 -6.56 4.91 -2.39
N ILE A 20 -5.53 4.36 -3.02
CA ILE A 20 -5.70 3.40 -4.12
C ILE A 20 -6.20 2.08 -3.53
N PRO A 21 -7.40 1.59 -3.91
CA PRO A 21 -7.93 0.36 -3.35
C PRO A 21 -7.02 -0.84 -3.63
N GLY A 22 -6.62 -1.53 -2.58
CA GLY A 22 -5.84 -2.77 -2.65
C GLY A 22 -6.48 -3.89 -1.85
N PRO A 23 -5.92 -5.11 -1.87
CA PRO A 23 -6.49 -6.28 -1.18
C PRO A 23 -6.79 -6.04 0.29
N ALA A 24 -5.90 -5.38 1.03
CA ALA A 24 -6.07 -5.08 2.45
C ALA A 24 -7.22 -4.10 2.70
N MET A 25 -7.28 -2.98 1.98
CA MET A 25 -8.37 -2.00 2.10
C MET A 25 -9.72 -2.62 1.73
N LEU A 26 -9.79 -3.41 0.66
CA LEU A 26 -11.02 -4.13 0.27
C LEU A 26 -11.43 -5.17 1.32
N TYR A 27 -10.46 -5.84 1.94
CA TYR A 27 -10.73 -6.74 3.05
C TYR A 27 -11.32 -6.00 4.26
N ALA A 28 -10.72 -4.87 4.67
CA ALA A 28 -11.23 -4.04 5.77
C ALA A 28 -12.66 -3.53 5.48
N ALA A 29 -12.92 -3.06 4.26
CA ALA A 29 -14.26 -2.64 3.83
C ALA A 29 -15.27 -3.80 3.88
N ALA A 30 -14.93 -4.98 3.36
CA ALA A 30 -15.76 -6.17 3.40
C ALA A 30 -16.07 -6.61 4.83
N ARG A 31 -15.06 -6.55 5.73
CA ARG A 31 -15.25 -6.86 7.16
C ARG A 31 -16.16 -5.85 7.85
N THR A 32 -16.06 -4.57 7.48
CA THR A 32 -16.93 -3.51 7.97
C THR A 32 -18.38 -3.74 7.57
N MET A 33 -18.62 -4.11 6.31
CA MET A 33 -19.97 -4.38 5.82
C MET A 33 -20.59 -5.64 6.44
N ALA A 34 -19.78 -6.67 6.70
CA ALA A 34 -20.26 -7.94 7.25
C ALA A 34 -20.47 -7.92 8.77
N GLY A 35 -19.66 -7.18 9.52
CA GLY A 35 -19.63 -7.20 10.98
C GLY A 35 -19.61 -5.82 11.65
N GLY A 36 -19.91 -4.78 10.89
CA GLY A 36 -19.94 -3.40 11.36
C GLY A 36 -18.53 -2.80 11.57
N ARG A 37 -18.51 -1.54 12.00
CA ARG A 37 -17.28 -0.77 12.19
C ARG A 37 -16.25 -1.44 13.10
N LYS A 38 -16.71 -2.10 14.18
CA LYS A 38 -15.82 -2.81 15.11
C LYS A 38 -15.03 -3.93 14.41
N ALA A 39 -15.68 -4.72 13.55
CA ALA A 39 -15.03 -5.78 12.79
C ALA A 39 -14.05 -5.19 11.74
N GLY A 40 -14.40 -4.07 11.11
CA GLY A 40 -13.53 -3.34 10.21
C GLY A 40 -12.27 -2.79 10.90
N LEU A 41 -12.42 -2.14 12.06
CA LEU A 41 -11.29 -1.61 12.83
C LEU A 41 -10.37 -2.73 13.34
N MET A 42 -10.91 -3.88 13.75
CA MET A 42 -10.09 -5.04 14.10
C MET A 42 -9.32 -5.59 12.89
N ALA A 43 -9.92 -5.54 11.70
CA ALA A 43 -9.22 -5.91 10.47
C ALA A 43 -8.10 -4.90 10.15
N VAL A 44 -8.35 -3.59 10.27
CA VAL A 44 -7.34 -2.54 10.11
C VAL A 44 -6.18 -2.77 11.07
N LEU A 45 -6.46 -3.02 12.35
CA LEU A 45 -5.42 -3.29 13.34
C LEU A 45 -4.53 -4.48 12.92
N GLY A 46 -5.13 -5.57 12.46
CA GLY A 46 -4.35 -6.73 12.00
C GLY A 46 -3.56 -6.45 10.71
N ILE A 47 -4.13 -5.71 9.76
CA ILE A 47 -3.43 -5.25 8.55
C ILE A 47 -2.16 -4.50 8.95
N HIS A 48 -2.27 -3.51 9.82
CA HIS A 48 -1.13 -2.66 10.18
C HIS A 48 -0.11 -3.33 11.10
N ILE A 49 -0.51 -4.36 11.85
CA ILE A 49 0.46 -5.27 12.50
C ILE A 49 1.17 -6.12 11.44
N GLY A 50 0.45 -6.64 10.45
CA GLY A 50 1.04 -7.39 9.32
C GLY A 50 2.02 -6.55 8.49
N ALA A 51 1.78 -5.24 8.35
CA ALA A 51 2.65 -4.32 7.63
C ALA A 51 4.07 -4.23 8.22
N TYR A 52 4.24 -4.49 9.52
CA TYR A 52 5.58 -4.54 10.11
C TYR A 52 6.46 -5.66 9.51
N ALA A 53 5.89 -6.72 8.95
CA ALA A 53 6.67 -7.70 8.21
C ALA A 53 7.35 -7.07 6.98
N HIS A 54 6.65 -6.20 6.25
CA HIS A 54 7.22 -5.47 5.13
C HIS A 54 8.25 -4.43 5.57
N ILE A 55 8.01 -3.73 6.69
CA ILE A 55 8.97 -2.77 7.26
C ILE A 55 10.27 -3.48 7.64
N LEU A 56 10.18 -4.60 8.34
CA LEU A 56 11.34 -5.38 8.75
C LEU A 56 12.07 -5.97 7.55
N ALA A 57 11.33 -6.51 6.59
CA ALA A 57 11.91 -7.04 5.35
C ALA A 57 12.63 -5.95 4.54
N ALA A 58 12.05 -4.76 4.44
CA ALA A 58 12.68 -3.63 3.76
C ALA A 58 13.93 -3.15 4.53
N ALA A 59 13.83 -2.94 5.84
CA ALA A 59 14.94 -2.46 6.66
C ALA A 59 16.13 -3.45 6.66
N ALA A 60 15.87 -4.76 6.81
CA ALA A 60 16.91 -5.76 6.83
C ALA A 60 17.38 -6.14 5.41
N GLY A 61 16.43 -6.43 4.51
CA GLY A 61 16.73 -6.98 3.18
C GLY A 61 17.27 -5.94 2.20
N LEU A 62 16.59 -4.82 2.04
CA LEU A 62 17.03 -3.78 1.09
C LEU A 62 18.32 -3.09 1.52
N SER A 63 18.54 -2.93 2.84
CA SER A 63 19.80 -2.37 3.33
C SER A 63 20.99 -3.25 2.97
N VAL A 64 20.86 -4.56 3.11
CA VAL A 64 21.90 -5.52 2.71
C VAL A 64 22.09 -5.50 1.19
N LEU A 65 21.01 -5.54 0.41
CA LEU A 65 21.09 -5.50 -1.05
C LEU A 65 21.79 -4.24 -1.55
N PHE A 66 21.49 -3.10 -0.98
CA PHE A 66 22.07 -1.81 -1.39
C PHE A 66 23.59 -1.81 -1.25
N HIS A 67 24.12 -2.40 -0.15
CA HIS A 67 25.56 -2.41 0.13
C HIS A 67 26.30 -3.59 -0.48
N ALA A 68 25.70 -4.79 -0.45
CA ALA A 68 26.41 -6.01 -0.79
C ALA A 68 26.28 -6.41 -2.27
N VAL A 69 25.13 -6.11 -2.92
CA VAL A 69 24.85 -6.58 -4.29
C VAL A 69 24.12 -5.52 -5.10
N PRO A 70 24.81 -4.44 -5.53
CA PRO A 70 24.17 -3.32 -6.24
C PRO A 70 23.39 -3.75 -7.51
N VAL A 71 23.88 -4.75 -8.24
CA VAL A 71 23.20 -5.29 -9.43
C VAL A 71 21.86 -5.93 -9.08
N LEU A 72 21.79 -6.67 -7.96
CA LEU A 72 20.54 -7.29 -7.50
C LEU A 72 19.56 -6.23 -6.99
N TYR A 73 20.06 -5.19 -6.32
CA TYR A 73 19.25 -4.02 -5.95
C TYR A 73 18.63 -3.36 -7.19
N ALA A 74 19.44 -3.11 -8.24
CA ALA A 74 18.96 -2.54 -9.50
C ALA A 74 17.90 -3.44 -10.17
N ALA A 75 18.10 -4.76 -10.15
CA ALA A 75 17.13 -5.72 -10.68
C ALA A 75 15.79 -5.70 -9.92
N VAL A 76 15.83 -5.68 -8.58
CA VAL A 76 14.63 -5.55 -7.73
C VAL A 76 13.90 -4.24 -7.98
N LYS A 77 14.66 -3.13 -8.09
CA LYS A 77 14.14 -1.80 -8.42
C LYS A 77 13.40 -1.80 -9.75
N LEU A 78 14.01 -2.32 -10.81
CA LEU A 78 13.40 -2.38 -12.15
C LEU A 78 12.19 -3.31 -12.19
N ALA A 79 12.23 -4.46 -11.53
CA ALA A 79 11.09 -5.37 -11.39
C ALA A 79 9.91 -4.69 -10.67
N GLY A 80 10.20 -3.96 -9.58
CA GLY A 80 9.22 -3.16 -8.86
C GLY A 80 8.62 -2.05 -9.72
N ALA A 81 9.45 -1.33 -10.49
CA ALA A 81 9.01 -0.31 -11.45
C ALA A 81 8.06 -0.89 -12.51
N ALA A 82 8.46 -2.00 -13.14
CA ALA A 82 7.65 -2.69 -14.14
C ALA A 82 6.30 -3.15 -13.56
N TYR A 83 6.31 -3.68 -12.32
CA TYR A 83 5.08 -4.07 -11.65
C TYR A 83 4.17 -2.89 -11.32
N LEU A 84 4.71 -1.76 -10.86
CA LEU A 84 3.91 -0.56 -10.61
C LEU A 84 3.24 -0.05 -11.89
N VAL A 85 3.98 -0.04 -13.00
CA VAL A 85 3.41 0.31 -14.32
C VAL A 85 2.32 -0.68 -14.73
N TRP A 86 2.59 -1.99 -14.59
CA TRP A 86 1.60 -3.03 -14.90
C TRP A 86 0.34 -2.89 -14.03
N LEU A 87 0.50 -2.67 -12.73
CA LEU A 87 -0.62 -2.47 -11.80
C LEU A 87 -1.43 -1.22 -12.16
N GLY A 88 -0.75 -0.11 -12.50
CA GLY A 88 -1.39 1.11 -12.97
C GLY A 88 -2.20 0.88 -14.25
N ILE A 89 -1.62 0.20 -15.24
CA ILE A 89 -2.32 -0.18 -16.47
C ILE A 89 -3.50 -1.10 -16.19
N SER A 90 -3.36 -2.05 -15.26
CA SER A 90 -4.43 -2.97 -14.88
C SER A 90 -5.63 -2.23 -14.29
N LEU A 91 -5.40 -1.15 -13.53
CA LEU A 91 -6.49 -0.30 -13.02
C LEU A 91 -7.28 0.40 -14.15
N PHE A 92 -6.61 0.83 -15.23
CA PHE A 92 -7.32 1.39 -16.40
C PHE A 92 -8.16 0.34 -17.15
N ARG A 93 -7.74 -0.92 -17.10
CA ARG A 93 -8.41 -2.05 -17.79
C ARG A 93 -9.46 -2.75 -16.93
N ALA A 94 -9.46 -2.51 -15.60
CA ALA A 94 -10.38 -3.16 -14.68
C ALA A 94 -11.82 -2.79 -15.00
N LYS A 95 -12.59 -3.78 -15.44
CA LYS A 95 -14.04 -3.69 -15.52
C LYS A 95 -14.56 -3.90 -14.10
N GLU A 96 -15.20 -2.87 -13.54
CA GLU A 96 -15.96 -2.89 -12.27
C GLU A 96 -15.40 -3.78 -11.13
N VAL A 97 -14.49 -3.24 -10.34
CA VAL A 97 -13.82 -3.93 -9.21
C VAL A 97 -14.80 -4.39 -8.11
N LEU A 98 -16.04 -3.88 -8.09
CA LEU A 98 -17.01 -4.13 -7.03
C LEU A 98 -18.10 -5.17 -7.36
N GLN A 99 -18.03 -5.86 -8.49
CA GLN A 99 -18.98 -6.93 -8.83
C GLN A 99 -18.66 -8.29 -8.21
N GLY A 100 -17.52 -8.42 -7.51
CA GLY A 100 -17.29 -9.60 -6.69
C GLY A 100 -18.32 -9.70 -5.58
N ASP A 101 -19.04 -10.82 -5.52
CA ASP A 101 -19.99 -11.15 -4.46
C ASP A 101 -19.32 -11.03 -3.09
N LEU A 102 -19.44 -9.85 -2.47
CA LEU A 102 -19.11 -9.63 -1.06
C LEU A 102 -20.20 -10.29 -0.18
N LYS A 103 -20.53 -11.54 -0.47
CA LYS A 103 -21.44 -12.31 0.40
C LYS A 103 -20.76 -12.45 1.76
N PRO A 104 -21.39 -11.98 2.83
CA PRO A 104 -20.90 -12.19 4.17
C PRO A 104 -20.89 -13.70 4.44
N LYS A 105 -19.73 -14.34 4.33
CA LYS A 105 -19.55 -15.68 4.90
C LYS A 105 -19.57 -15.51 6.41
N THR A 106 -20.58 -16.08 7.04
CA THR A 106 -20.76 -16.33 8.47
C THR A 106 -19.89 -15.56 9.45
N GLU A 107 -20.51 -15.03 10.52
CA GLU A 107 -19.88 -14.30 11.64
C GLU A 107 -18.58 -14.95 12.09
N LYS A 108 -17.48 -14.51 11.48
CA LYS A 108 -16.17 -14.86 11.98
C LYS A 108 -15.92 -13.90 13.15
N THR A 109 -15.65 -14.46 14.32
CA THR A 109 -15.30 -13.71 15.52
C THR A 109 -14.28 -12.59 15.19
N ALA A 110 -14.35 -11.45 15.85
CA ALA A 110 -13.43 -10.33 15.65
C ALA A 110 -11.94 -10.76 15.71
N ARG A 111 -11.62 -11.72 16.59
CA ARG A 111 -10.30 -12.35 16.67
C ARG A 111 -9.89 -13.04 15.36
N LYS A 112 -10.80 -13.78 14.73
CA LYS A 112 -10.50 -14.46 13.46
C LYS A 112 -10.31 -13.45 12.32
N ALA A 113 -11.10 -12.36 12.33
CA ALA A 113 -10.91 -11.26 11.38
C ALA A 113 -9.55 -10.61 11.54
N PHE A 114 -9.13 -10.33 12.77
CA PHE A 114 -7.83 -9.80 13.10
C PHE A 114 -6.68 -10.70 12.61
N LEU A 115 -6.67 -11.98 12.98
CA LEU A 115 -5.60 -12.90 12.56
C LEU A 115 -5.55 -13.09 11.04
N GLN A 116 -6.70 -13.15 10.38
CA GLN A 116 -6.76 -13.25 8.93
C GLN A 116 -6.24 -11.99 8.24
N SER A 117 -6.50 -10.80 8.81
CA SER A 117 -6.05 -9.55 8.23
C SER A 117 -4.53 -9.39 8.29
N ILE A 118 -3.85 -9.93 9.32
CA ILE A 118 -2.39 -10.03 9.36
C ILE A 118 -1.88 -10.80 8.12
N GLY A 119 -2.45 -11.99 7.87
CA GLY A 119 -2.08 -12.80 6.71
C GLY A 119 -2.36 -12.11 5.37
N VAL A 120 -3.51 -11.42 5.26
CA VAL A 120 -3.86 -10.63 4.07
C VAL A 120 -2.80 -9.57 3.79
N GLU A 121 -2.31 -8.89 4.81
CA GLU A 121 -1.29 -7.84 4.62
C GLU A 121 0.10 -8.41 4.38
N VAL A 122 0.54 -9.42 5.12
CA VAL A 122 1.85 -10.06 4.88
C VAL A 122 1.96 -10.60 3.45
N LEU A 123 0.86 -11.09 2.89
CA LEU A 123 0.79 -11.60 1.51
C LEU A 123 0.34 -10.53 0.51
N ASN A 124 0.25 -9.25 0.91
CA ASN A 124 -0.23 -8.18 0.05
C ASN A 124 0.85 -7.74 -0.95
N PRO A 125 0.71 -8.08 -2.23
CA PRO A 125 1.72 -7.70 -3.22
C PRO A 125 1.79 -6.20 -3.45
N LYS A 126 0.67 -5.47 -3.27
CA LYS A 126 0.65 -4.00 -3.40
C LYS A 126 1.60 -3.37 -2.38
N THR A 127 1.50 -3.77 -1.11
CA THR A 127 2.35 -3.26 -0.03
C THR A 127 3.79 -3.73 -0.18
N ALA A 128 4.01 -5.01 -0.46
CA ALA A 128 5.36 -5.56 -0.65
C ALA A 128 6.15 -4.75 -1.70
N ILE A 129 5.54 -4.51 -2.86
CA ILE A 129 6.20 -3.80 -3.96
C ILE A 129 6.33 -2.31 -3.66
N PHE A 130 5.33 -1.70 -3.02
CA PHE A 130 5.46 -0.31 -2.57
C PHE A 130 6.68 -0.15 -1.65
N PHE A 131 6.86 -1.03 -0.69
CA PHE A 131 8.02 -1.00 0.20
C PHE A 131 9.34 -1.26 -0.54
N MET A 132 9.38 -2.23 -1.45
CA MET A 132 10.60 -2.55 -2.19
C MET A 132 10.97 -1.51 -3.25
N ALA A 133 9.99 -0.92 -3.93
CA ALA A 133 10.23 -0.06 -5.07
C ALA A 133 10.18 1.44 -4.72
N PHE A 134 9.34 1.84 -3.76
CA PHE A 134 9.10 3.24 -3.44
C PHE A 134 9.99 3.75 -2.30
N LEU A 135 10.10 3.04 -1.18
CA LEU A 135 10.90 3.50 -0.05
C LEU A 135 12.34 3.84 -0.38
N PRO A 136 13.07 3.02 -1.17
CA PRO A 136 14.48 3.29 -1.47
C PRO A 136 14.74 4.62 -2.19
N GLN A 137 13.73 5.18 -2.87
CA GLN A 137 13.85 6.46 -3.57
C GLN A 137 14.06 7.66 -2.63
N PHE A 138 13.74 7.48 -1.36
CA PHE A 138 13.79 8.52 -0.32
C PHE A 138 14.91 8.31 0.68
N ILE A 139 15.89 7.46 0.35
CA ILE A 139 17.07 7.23 1.17
C ILE A 139 18.17 8.20 0.76
N ASP A 140 18.83 8.74 1.76
CA ASP A 140 20.05 9.53 1.59
C ASP A 140 21.23 8.72 2.15
N SER A 141 22.07 8.21 1.25
CA SER A 141 23.27 7.44 1.63
C SER A 141 24.35 8.28 2.33
N ALA A 142 24.30 9.60 2.19
CA ALA A 142 25.23 10.54 2.84
C ALA A 142 24.72 10.99 4.23
N ALA A 143 23.48 10.63 4.61
CA ALA A 143 22.93 11.03 5.89
C ALA A 143 23.60 10.29 7.06
N GLN A 144 23.56 10.92 8.25
CA GLN A 144 24.09 10.32 9.48
C GLN A 144 23.38 9.03 9.90
N PHE A 145 22.09 8.88 9.57
CA PHE A 145 21.33 7.66 9.89
C PHE A 145 21.66 6.53 8.91
N PRO A 146 21.94 5.32 9.42
CA PRO A 146 22.18 4.16 8.55
C PRO A 146 20.92 3.83 7.71
N ILE A 147 21.13 3.23 6.55
CA ILE A 147 20.07 2.96 5.56
C ILE A 147 18.91 2.16 6.17
N TRP A 148 19.21 1.12 6.96
CA TRP A 148 18.17 0.32 7.61
C TRP A 148 17.26 1.15 8.53
N MET A 149 17.84 2.13 9.23
CA MET A 149 17.09 3.00 10.14
C MET A 149 16.21 3.98 9.34
N GLN A 150 16.73 4.52 8.23
CA GLN A 150 15.94 5.38 7.34
C GLN A 150 14.76 4.59 6.78
N LEU A 151 14.97 3.36 6.29
CA LEU A 151 13.93 2.47 5.79
C LEU A 151 12.89 2.14 6.87
N ALA A 152 13.32 1.85 8.10
CA ALA A 152 12.42 1.58 9.21
C ALA A 152 11.54 2.81 9.55
N ILE A 153 12.14 3.99 9.66
CA ILE A 153 11.42 5.23 9.97
C ILE A 153 10.42 5.58 8.86
N LEU A 154 10.86 5.58 7.60
CA LEU A 154 10.00 5.85 6.46
C LEU A 154 8.88 4.80 6.37
N GLY A 155 9.20 3.54 6.63
CA GLY A 155 8.22 2.45 6.65
C GLY A 155 7.15 2.63 7.73
N VAL A 156 7.54 3.08 8.93
CA VAL A 156 6.58 3.41 10.00
C VAL A 156 5.68 4.58 9.58
N ILE A 157 6.24 5.62 8.96
CA ILE A 157 5.46 6.75 8.44
C ILE A 157 4.43 6.26 7.40
N VAL A 158 4.84 5.42 6.46
CA VAL A 158 3.93 4.78 5.48
C VAL A 158 2.81 4.05 6.20
N ASN A 159 3.16 3.21 7.17
CA ASN A 159 2.19 2.42 7.92
C ASN A 159 1.17 3.31 8.64
N VAL A 160 1.60 4.41 9.25
CA VAL A 160 0.70 5.39 9.89
C VAL A 160 -0.24 6.03 8.87
N ILE A 161 0.27 6.48 7.72
CA ILE A 161 -0.54 7.10 6.67
C ILE A 161 -1.57 6.09 6.12
N PHE A 162 -1.16 4.85 5.88
CA PHE A 162 -2.06 3.80 5.42
C PHE A 162 -3.11 3.45 6.48
N THR A 163 -2.71 3.42 7.77
CA THR A 163 -3.66 3.23 8.88
C THR A 163 -4.75 4.29 8.87
N LEU A 164 -4.38 5.55 8.72
CA LEU A 164 -5.34 6.65 8.67
C LEU A 164 -6.29 6.52 7.47
N ALA A 165 -5.78 6.17 6.29
CA ALA A 165 -6.60 5.95 5.10
C ALA A 165 -7.57 4.77 5.27
N ASP A 166 -7.12 3.67 5.85
CA ASP A 166 -7.96 2.51 6.11
C ASP A 166 -9.01 2.77 7.19
N ILE A 167 -8.70 3.53 8.24
CA ILE A 167 -9.69 3.99 9.23
C ILE A 167 -10.75 4.85 8.56
N VAL A 168 -10.36 5.81 7.72
CA VAL A 168 -11.30 6.62 6.93
C VAL A 168 -12.18 5.73 6.05
N CYS A 169 -11.60 4.75 5.38
CA CYS A 169 -12.33 3.78 4.58
C CYS A 169 -13.37 3.01 5.42
N VAL A 170 -13.00 2.52 6.61
CA VAL A 170 -13.90 1.80 7.53
C VAL A 170 -15.03 2.70 8.01
N LEU A 171 -14.73 3.94 8.41
CA LEU A 171 -15.73 4.88 8.89
C LEU A 171 -16.74 5.27 7.81
N LEU A 172 -16.28 5.39 6.58
CA LEU A 172 -17.06 5.78 5.42
C LEU A 172 -17.50 4.60 4.53
N ALA A 173 -17.22 3.35 4.94
CA ALA A 173 -17.46 2.16 4.12
C ALA A 173 -18.89 2.09 3.54
N GLY A 174 -19.90 2.40 4.34
CA GLY A 174 -21.29 2.42 3.88
C GLY A 174 -21.54 3.47 2.78
N LEU A 175 -20.98 4.67 2.91
CA LEU A 175 -21.09 5.74 1.94
C LEU A 175 -20.26 5.47 0.69
N ILE A 176 -19.00 5.05 0.87
CA ILE A 176 -18.08 4.79 -0.23
C ILE A 176 -18.63 3.66 -1.10
N VAL A 177 -19.00 2.53 -0.49
CA VAL A 177 -19.50 1.37 -1.24
C VAL A 177 -20.81 1.68 -1.93
N SER A 178 -21.75 2.39 -1.27
CA SER A 178 -23.01 2.79 -1.90
C SER A 178 -22.79 3.72 -3.10
N ARG A 179 -21.93 4.71 -2.96
CA ARG A 179 -21.58 5.66 -4.05
C ARG A 179 -20.85 4.99 -5.20
N LEU A 180 -19.86 4.14 -4.88
CA LEU A 180 -19.13 3.40 -5.91
C LEU A 180 -20.03 2.40 -6.65
N LYS A 181 -20.97 1.73 -5.97
CA LYS A 181 -21.96 0.84 -6.63
C LYS A 181 -22.95 1.60 -7.50
N GLN A 182 -23.28 2.84 -7.16
CA GLN A 182 -24.27 3.64 -7.87
C GLN A 182 -23.68 4.49 -9.00
N SER A 183 -22.37 4.69 -9.04
CA SER A 183 -21.72 5.59 -10.00
C SER A 183 -20.51 4.94 -10.67
N SER A 184 -20.72 4.51 -11.91
CA SER A 184 -19.62 4.05 -12.77
C SER A 184 -18.56 5.14 -13.02
N THR A 185 -18.98 6.41 -12.98
CA THR A 185 -18.05 7.55 -13.12
C THR A 185 -17.12 7.66 -11.92
N ALA A 186 -17.65 7.54 -10.68
CA ALA A 186 -16.81 7.58 -9.48
C ALA A 186 -15.80 6.40 -9.45
N GLN A 187 -16.22 5.19 -9.84
CA GLN A 187 -15.32 4.05 -9.98
C GLN A 187 -14.21 4.33 -10.98
N ARG A 188 -14.58 4.79 -12.18
CA ARG A 188 -13.60 5.11 -13.25
C ARG A 188 -12.64 6.21 -12.82
N LEU A 189 -13.11 7.22 -12.08
CA LEU A 189 -12.24 8.29 -11.57
C LEU A 189 -11.19 7.74 -10.62
N VAL A 190 -11.60 6.97 -9.61
CA VAL A 190 -10.67 6.34 -8.63
C VAL A 190 -9.66 5.42 -9.34
N GLN A 191 -10.13 4.59 -10.28
CA GLN A 191 -9.26 3.70 -11.05
C GLN A 191 -8.25 4.48 -11.92
N ARG A 192 -8.72 5.53 -12.63
CA ARG A 192 -7.85 6.34 -13.49
C ARG A 192 -6.81 7.11 -12.70
N THR A 193 -7.23 7.78 -11.61
CA THR A 193 -6.29 8.53 -10.75
C THR A 193 -5.25 7.59 -10.16
N GLY A 194 -5.67 6.45 -9.60
CA GLY A 194 -4.76 5.43 -9.09
C GLY A 194 -3.82 4.89 -10.17
N GLY A 195 -4.34 4.63 -11.36
CA GLY A 195 -3.55 4.17 -12.50
C GLY A 195 -2.48 5.18 -12.92
N VAL A 196 -2.83 6.46 -13.04
CA VAL A 196 -1.88 7.54 -13.38
C VAL A 196 -0.76 7.64 -12.33
N VAL A 197 -1.10 7.63 -11.05
CA VAL A 197 -0.11 7.69 -9.96
C VAL A 197 0.85 6.51 -10.03
N LEU A 198 0.34 5.29 -10.20
CA LEU A 198 1.18 4.08 -10.26
C LEU A 198 2.08 4.05 -11.49
N VAL A 199 1.56 4.40 -12.67
CA VAL A 199 2.36 4.47 -13.90
C VAL A 199 3.42 5.56 -13.75
N GLY A 200 3.07 6.72 -13.22
CA GLY A 200 4.01 7.83 -12.97
C GLY A 200 5.14 7.41 -12.03
N LEU A 201 4.81 6.75 -10.90
CA LEU A 201 5.80 6.25 -9.95
C LEU A 201 6.71 5.18 -10.56
N GLY A 202 6.13 4.19 -11.25
CA GLY A 202 6.91 3.13 -11.89
C GLY A 202 7.85 3.68 -12.96
N THR A 203 7.38 4.62 -13.77
CA THR A 203 8.20 5.29 -14.80
C THR A 203 9.32 6.11 -14.15
N HIS A 204 9.01 6.90 -13.13
CA HIS A 204 10.01 7.67 -12.38
C HIS A 204 11.09 6.76 -11.80
N LEU A 205 10.70 5.67 -11.16
CA LEU A 205 11.61 4.68 -10.60
C LEU A 205 12.51 4.02 -11.65
N ALA A 206 11.97 3.71 -12.83
CA ALA A 206 12.75 3.11 -13.92
C ALA A 206 13.80 4.07 -14.49
N LEU A 207 13.50 5.37 -14.51
CA LEU A 207 14.38 6.41 -15.07
C LEU A 207 15.43 6.94 -14.07
N GLN A 208 15.26 6.67 -12.78
CA GLN A 208 16.19 7.09 -11.75
C GLN A 208 17.51 6.33 -11.88
N LYS A 209 18.61 7.04 -12.09
CA LYS A 209 19.96 6.45 -12.15
C LYS A 209 20.30 5.80 -10.80
N SER A 210 20.77 4.57 -10.85
CA SER A 210 21.29 3.83 -9.69
C SER A 210 22.66 4.33 -9.32
#